data_8b8f5cc53845cbb4108705d79e67ebf2
#
_entry.id   8b8f5cc53845cbb4108705d79e67ebf2
#
_cell.length_a   1.000
_cell.length_b   1.000
_cell.length_c   1.000
_cell.angle_alpha   90.00
_cell.angle_beta   90.00
_cell.angle_gamma   90.00
#
_symmetry.space_group_name_H-M   'P 1'
#
loop_
_entity.id
_entity.type
_entity.pdbx_description
1 polymer ?
#
loop_
_entity_poly.entity_id
_entity_poly.type
_entity_poly.pdbx_seq_one_letter_code
_entity_poly.pdbx_strand_id
1 'polypeptide(L)'
;SDESSVADGTIVFQNAGDTSKETTLTLTVAEPKMTFEKSTDANNAATWDEGSSMLKIDLDALGDGTCDFKINAPAGVSIASLACPWVKITESKEWDATDTFATYTIAKATSITGTGDVTLNFVNGLTETGKDINAPGLDVILQKQAGKPRLSAGTTEANWSTFNKGLDKDFSDAAAATITMYKVADSQITVKMTCGEAAAFETAAGLTIEKMGATDEYTVKVSDASQLTDATTVVTAKNSTDENRTATLTITWKDPAITVVLTDAASGNVTESAEGESIVYTVDVDNISNTPFVFTVTAPGGASVDFTTAMADQFLAANAGNAGGDTVAAGTAAVYTLELSDGSKTDDITLVFTNVVTGGGDKTVILRNKNKSAAP
;
A
#
# COMPACT_ATOMS: atom_id res chain seq x y z
N SER A 1 42.89 -42.93 -23.67
CA SER A 1 43.84 -41.82 -23.61
C SER A 1 43.71 -41.17 -22.27
N ASP A 2 44.83 -40.88 -21.68
CA ASP A 2 44.88 -40.25 -20.36
C ASP A 2 44.44 -38.78 -20.52
N GLU A 3 43.24 -38.44 -20.02
CA GLU A 3 42.69 -37.09 -20.11
C GLU A 3 43.42 -36.07 -19.25
N SER A 4 44.26 -36.53 -18.31
CA SER A 4 45.08 -35.67 -17.43
C SER A 4 46.20 -34.91 -18.18
N SER A 5 46.50 -35.31 -19.40
CA SER A 5 47.55 -34.71 -20.24
C SER A 5 47.05 -33.83 -21.38
N VAL A 6 45.74 -33.55 -21.44
CA VAL A 6 45.22 -32.72 -22.53
C VAL A 6 45.48 -31.24 -22.19
N ALA A 7 46.40 -30.64 -22.88
CA ALA A 7 46.73 -29.23 -22.79
C ALA A 7 46.60 -28.57 -24.18
N ASP A 8 46.60 -27.27 -24.22
CA ASP A 8 46.71 -26.53 -25.48
C ASP A 8 47.94 -27.06 -26.28
N GLY A 9 47.71 -27.39 -27.50
CA GLY A 9 48.74 -27.98 -28.36
C GLY A 9 48.89 -27.21 -29.68
N THR A 10 50.09 -27.32 -30.20
CA THR A 10 50.38 -26.76 -31.51
C THR A 10 50.90 -27.86 -32.44
N ILE A 11 50.25 -28.03 -33.57
CA ILE A 11 50.72 -28.95 -34.60
C ILE A 11 51.26 -28.11 -35.73
N VAL A 12 52.55 -28.28 -36.04
CA VAL A 12 53.18 -27.59 -37.15
C VAL A 12 53.25 -28.51 -38.34
N PHE A 13 52.68 -28.12 -39.45
CA PHE A 13 52.78 -28.82 -40.74
C PHE A 13 53.83 -28.15 -41.57
N GLN A 14 54.86 -28.89 -41.91
CA GLN A 14 55.97 -28.42 -42.80
C GLN A 14 55.84 -28.98 -44.20
N ASN A 15 56.16 -28.19 -45.21
CA ASN A 15 56.21 -28.67 -46.57
C ASN A 15 57.43 -29.54 -46.72
N ALA A 16 57.29 -30.80 -47.20
CA ALA A 16 58.39 -31.76 -47.36
C ALA A 16 59.42 -31.32 -48.38
N GLY A 17 59.09 -30.44 -49.36
CA GLY A 17 60.00 -29.91 -50.38
C GLY A 17 60.58 -28.54 -50.04
N ASP A 18 60.05 -27.86 -49.00
CA ASP A 18 60.54 -26.55 -48.58
C ASP A 18 60.15 -26.34 -47.10
N THR A 19 61.07 -26.68 -46.20
CA THR A 19 60.87 -26.64 -44.75
C THR A 19 60.69 -25.21 -44.18
N SER A 20 60.91 -24.19 -45.01
CA SER A 20 60.65 -22.81 -44.65
C SER A 20 59.13 -22.45 -44.73
N LYS A 21 58.33 -23.33 -45.33
CA LYS A 21 56.87 -23.16 -45.46
C LYS A 21 56.17 -24.03 -44.48
N GLU A 22 55.66 -23.37 -43.42
CA GLU A 22 54.98 -24.00 -42.33
C GLU A 22 53.54 -23.46 -42.21
N THR A 23 52.63 -24.32 -41.74
CA THR A 23 51.29 -23.93 -41.30
C THR A 23 51.08 -24.50 -39.89
N THR A 24 50.66 -23.65 -38.99
CA THR A 24 50.43 -23.99 -37.58
C THR A 24 48.97 -24.17 -37.33
N LEU A 25 48.56 -25.31 -36.74
CA LEU A 25 47.24 -25.54 -36.16
C LEU A 25 47.41 -25.46 -34.66
N THR A 26 46.76 -24.46 -34.04
CA THR A 26 46.66 -24.35 -32.59
C THR A 26 45.40 -25.03 -32.13
N LEU A 27 45.52 -25.99 -31.21
CA LEU A 27 44.44 -26.66 -30.51
C LEU A 27 44.30 -26.02 -29.13
N THR A 28 43.18 -25.38 -28.90
CA THR A 28 42.87 -24.86 -27.56
C THR A 28 41.89 -25.78 -26.88
N VAL A 29 42.24 -26.27 -25.70
CA VAL A 29 41.37 -27.11 -24.87
C VAL A 29 40.61 -26.21 -23.93
N ALA A 30 39.32 -26.14 -24.12
CA ALA A 30 38.45 -25.42 -23.18
C ALA A 30 38.06 -26.35 -22.03
N GLU A 31 38.30 -25.91 -20.82
CA GLU A 31 37.76 -26.59 -19.61
C GLU A 31 36.24 -26.50 -19.61
N PRO A 32 35.50 -27.60 -19.38
CA PRO A 32 34.07 -27.58 -19.29
C PRO A 32 33.65 -26.87 -18.00
N LYS A 33 33.19 -25.62 -18.12
CA LYS A 33 32.70 -24.82 -17.01
C LYS A 33 31.24 -25.15 -16.71
N MET A 34 30.91 -25.21 -15.42
CA MET A 34 29.52 -25.20 -14.99
C MET A 34 28.97 -23.77 -14.98
N THR A 35 27.70 -23.64 -15.33
CA THR A 35 26.99 -22.34 -15.28
C THR A 35 25.61 -22.49 -14.67
N PHE A 36 25.17 -21.42 -14.03
CA PHE A 36 23.82 -21.30 -13.48
C PHE A 36 22.88 -20.65 -14.51
N GLU A 37 21.65 -21.15 -14.58
CA GLU A 37 20.57 -20.55 -15.37
C GLU A 37 19.28 -20.60 -14.56
N LYS A 38 18.67 -19.44 -14.29
CA LYS A 38 17.32 -19.36 -13.74
C LYS A 38 16.32 -19.70 -14.84
N SER A 39 15.42 -20.68 -14.64
CA SER A 39 14.49 -21.12 -15.69
C SER A 39 13.07 -20.65 -15.46
N THR A 40 12.40 -21.07 -14.41
CA THR A 40 11.06 -20.59 -14.03
C THR A 40 11.12 -19.82 -12.73
N ASP A 41 10.19 -18.88 -12.55
CA ASP A 41 10.19 -18.02 -11.38
C ASP A 41 8.77 -17.52 -11.09
N ALA A 42 8.09 -18.20 -10.20
CA ALA A 42 6.76 -17.79 -9.78
C ALA A 42 6.81 -16.39 -9.16
N ASN A 43 5.99 -15.49 -9.70
CA ASN A 43 5.84 -14.11 -9.22
C ASN A 43 7.13 -13.28 -9.18
N ASN A 44 8.16 -13.61 -9.97
CA ASN A 44 9.48 -12.99 -9.93
C ASN A 44 10.10 -13.03 -8.52
N ALA A 45 9.93 -14.16 -7.83
CA ALA A 45 10.37 -14.35 -6.45
C ALA A 45 11.89 -14.53 -6.30
N ALA A 46 12.61 -14.79 -7.39
CA ALA A 46 14.04 -15.05 -7.37
C ALA A 46 14.84 -14.08 -8.25
N THR A 47 15.96 -13.62 -7.73
CA THR A 47 16.90 -12.76 -8.46
C THR A 47 18.29 -13.38 -8.41
N TRP A 48 18.89 -13.62 -9.57
CA TRP A 48 20.27 -14.10 -9.70
C TRP A 48 21.24 -12.95 -9.84
N ASP A 49 22.28 -12.95 -9.03
CA ASP A 49 23.43 -12.05 -9.13
C ASP A 49 24.67 -12.86 -9.52
N GLU A 50 25.05 -12.78 -10.78
CA GLU A 50 26.15 -13.52 -11.36
C GLU A 50 27.51 -13.13 -10.73
N GLY A 51 27.66 -11.84 -10.38
CA GLY A 51 28.93 -11.35 -9.83
C GLY A 51 29.25 -11.91 -8.44
N SER A 52 28.23 -12.23 -7.65
CA SER A 52 28.38 -12.84 -6.32
C SER A 52 27.99 -14.31 -6.27
N SER A 53 27.56 -14.90 -7.38
CA SER A 53 26.99 -16.27 -7.44
C SER A 53 25.84 -16.47 -6.46
N MET A 54 25.01 -15.45 -6.30
CA MET A 54 23.96 -15.40 -5.29
C MET A 54 22.55 -15.46 -5.91
N LEU A 55 21.74 -16.40 -5.44
CA LEU A 55 20.31 -16.48 -5.74
C LEU A 55 19.52 -15.96 -4.55
N LYS A 56 18.99 -14.74 -4.70
CA LYS A 56 18.14 -14.08 -3.69
C LYS A 56 16.71 -14.52 -3.87
N ILE A 57 16.05 -15.00 -2.82
CA ILE A 57 14.68 -15.54 -2.86
C ILE A 57 13.79 -14.77 -1.90
N ASP A 58 12.72 -14.18 -2.44
CA ASP A 58 11.62 -13.57 -1.72
C ASP A 58 10.56 -14.64 -1.40
N LEU A 59 10.52 -15.11 -0.17
CA LEU A 59 9.58 -16.15 0.25
C LEU A 59 8.12 -15.68 0.26
N ASP A 60 7.88 -14.38 0.39
CA ASP A 60 6.55 -13.81 0.36
C ASP A 60 6.02 -13.76 -1.08
N ALA A 61 6.87 -13.36 -2.03
CA ALA A 61 6.54 -13.39 -3.45
C ALA A 61 6.41 -14.83 -3.98
N LEU A 62 7.27 -15.76 -3.51
CA LEU A 62 7.20 -17.16 -3.89
C LEU A 62 5.87 -17.80 -3.46
N GLY A 63 5.38 -17.49 -2.25
CA GLY A 63 4.13 -18.04 -1.71
C GLY A 63 4.12 -19.58 -1.76
N ASP A 64 3.09 -20.15 -2.38
CA ASP A 64 2.97 -21.59 -2.64
C ASP A 64 3.53 -21.99 -4.03
N GLY A 65 4.13 -21.05 -4.76
CA GLY A 65 4.75 -21.29 -6.06
C GLY A 65 6.14 -21.91 -5.94
N THR A 66 6.76 -22.08 -7.11
CA THR A 66 8.13 -22.62 -7.22
C THR A 66 9.01 -21.73 -8.09
N CYS A 67 10.32 -21.84 -7.85
CA CYS A 67 11.35 -21.29 -8.72
C CYS A 67 12.26 -22.42 -9.16
N ASP A 68 12.49 -22.56 -10.49
CA ASP A 68 13.38 -23.56 -11.03
C ASP A 68 14.68 -22.92 -11.53
N PHE A 69 15.77 -23.62 -11.33
CA PHE A 69 17.05 -23.26 -11.92
C PHE A 69 17.76 -24.49 -12.51
N LYS A 70 18.64 -24.26 -13.43
CA LYS A 70 19.46 -25.27 -14.08
C LYS A 70 20.92 -25.07 -13.74
N ILE A 71 21.62 -26.16 -13.57
CA ILE A 71 23.07 -26.21 -13.58
C ILE A 71 23.50 -26.86 -14.89
N ASN A 72 24.00 -26.06 -15.80
CA ASN A 72 24.60 -26.57 -17.03
C ASN A 72 25.99 -27.11 -16.69
N ALA A 73 26.21 -28.38 -16.98
CA ALA A 73 27.44 -29.09 -16.64
C ALA A 73 27.77 -30.08 -17.77
N PRO A 74 28.56 -29.68 -18.78
CA PRO A 74 28.85 -30.53 -19.92
C PRO A 74 29.45 -31.91 -19.61
N ALA A 75 30.11 -32.02 -18.46
CA ALA A 75 30.78 -33.27 -18.04
C ALA A 75 30.12 -33.96 -16.85
N GLY A 76 28.94 -33.50 -16.44
CA GLY A 76 28.22 -34.02 -15.29
C GLY A 76 28.25 -33.09 -14.08
N VAL A 77 27.29 -33.27 -13.20
CA VAL A 77 27.17 -32.52 -11.95
C VAL A 77 26.76 -33.48 -10.82
N SER A 78 27.31 -33.25 -9.65
CA SER A 78 26.82 -33.84 -8.41
C SER A 78 26.74 -32.78 -7.32
N ILE A 79 25.95 -33.04 -6.29
CA ILE A 79 25.77 -32.16 -5.14
C ILE A 79 25.71 -32.99 -3.87
N ALA A 80 26.46 -32.61 -2.85
CA ALA A 80 26.52 -33.34 -1.61
C ALA A 80 25.25 -33.16 -0.75
N SER A 81 24.62 -32.00 -0.81
CA SER A 81 23.44 -31.68 0.00
C SER A 81 22.60 -30.57 -0.64
N LEU A 82 21.28 -30.77 -0.64
CA LEU A 82 20.26 -29.77 -1.00
C LEU A 82 19.57 -29.21 0.26
N ALA A 83 20.13 -29.39 1.44
CA ALA A 83 19.51 -28.96 2.69
C ALA A 83 19.55 -27.43 2.82
N CYS A 84 18.38 -26.83 2.99
CA CYS A 84 18.21 -25.43 3.30
C CYS A 84 17.13 -25.26 4.38
N PRO A 85 17.38 -24.46 5.45
CA PRO A 85 16.44 -24.37 6.58
C PRO A 85 15.17 -23.55 6.29
N TRP A 86 15.07 -22.89 5.15
CA TRP A 86 13.97 -21.98 4.83
C TRP A 86 13.33 -22.23 3.47
N VAL A 87 13.92 -23.06 2.60
CA VAL A 87 13.30 -23.57 1.38
C VAL A 87 13.49 -25.07 1.28
N LYS A 88 12.58 -25.72 0.57
CA LYS A 88 12.72 -27.10 0.12
C LYS A 88 13.30 -27.08 -1.28
N ILE A 89 14.45 -27.74 -1.48
CA ILE A 89 15.08 -27.89 -2.78
C ILE A 89 14.93 -29.34 -3.19
N THR A 90 14.50 -29.55 -4.43
CA THR A 90 14.31 -30.89 -5.01
C THR A 90 14.99 -30.92 -6.37
N GLU A 91 15.77 -31.93 -6.64
CA GLU A 91 16.24 -32.22 -7.98
C GLU A 91 15.05 -32.70 -8.80
N SER A 92 14.61 -31.90 -9.77
CA SER A 92 13.43 -32.19 -10.61
C SER A 92 13.81 -32.88 -11.91
N LYS A 93 15.06 -32.74 -12.33
CA LYS A 93 15.65 -33.46 -13.43
C LYS A 93 17.12 -33.74 -13.11
N GLU A 94 17.46 -35.02 -13.04
CA GLU A 94 18.86 -35.46 -12.91
C GLU A 94 19.67 -35.07 -14.16
N TRP A 95 20.97 -34.93 -13.98
CA TRP A 95 21.86 -34.70 -15.10
C TRP A 95 21.82 -35.87 -16.07
N ASP A 96 21.79 -35.57 -17.36
CA ASP A 96 21.83 -36.52 -18.47
C ASP A 96 22.86 -36.05 -19.49
N ALA A 97 23.68 -36.97 -19.99
CA ALA A 97 24.71 -36.69 -20.98
C ALA A 97 24.17 -36.13 -22.30
N THR A 98 22.90 -36.37 -22.61
CA THR A 98 22.24 -35.83 -23.81
C THR A 98 21.79 -34.40 -23.64
N ASP A 99 21.41 -34.01 -22.41
CA ASP A 99 20.93 -32.68 -22.08
C ASP A 99 22.00 -31.77 -21.48
N THR A 100 23.07 -32.34 -20.94
CA THR A 100 24.20 -31.63 -20.32
C THR A 100 23.84 -30.71 -19.15
N PHE A 101 22.71 -30.91 -18.48
CA PHE A 101 22.29 -30.11 -17.34
C PHE A 101 21.42 -30.93 -16.33
N ALA A 102 21.38 -30.46 -15.09
CA ALA A 102 20.40 -30.85 -14.07
C ALA A 102 19.48 -29.68 -13.73
N THR A 103 18.24 -29.98 -13.33
CA THR A 103 17.25 -28.97 -12.93
C THR A 103 16.85 -29.15 -11.47
N TYR A 104 16.78 -28.06 -10.75
CA TYR A 104 16.40 -28.00 -9.34
C TYR A 104 15.23 -27.08 -9.14
N THR A 105 14.26 -27.54 -8.34
CA THR A 105 13.06 -26.80 -7.97
C THR A 105 13.16 -26.33 -6.52
N ILE A 106 12.94 -25.05 -6.29
CA ILE A 106 12.86 -24.41 -4.98
C ILE A 106 11.39 -24.13 -4.65
N ALA A 107 10.94 -24.57 -3.49
CA ALA A 107 9.63 -24.24 -2.92
C ALA A 107 9.83 -23.74 -1.49
N LYS A 108 8.88 -22.98 -0.97
CA LYS A 108 8.88 -22.54 0.43
C LYS A 108 8.86 -23.75 1.37
N ALA A 109 9.71 -23.74 2.39
CA ALA A 109 9.69 -24.80 3.40
C ALA A 109 8.41 -24.70 4.24
N THR A 110 7.85 -25.83 4.65
CA THR A 110 6.67 -25.89 5.53
C THR A 110 6.95 -25.37 6.93
N SER A 111 8.23 -25.40 7.35
CA SER A 111 8.71 -24.84 8.61
C SER A 111 10.05 -24.19 8.36
N ILE A 112 10.15 -22.90 8.67
CA ILE A 112 11.40 -22.13 8.55
C ILE A 112 12.13 -22.22 9.88
N THR A 113 13.29 -22.87 9.88
CA THR A 113 14.10 -23.10 11.08
C THR A 113 15.37 -22.26 11.14
N GLY A 114 15.62 -21.44 10.11
CA GLY A 114 16.79 -20.55 10.03
C GLY A 114 16.59 -19.51 8.92
N THR A 115 17.46 -18.50 8.92
CA THR A 115 17.39 -17.37 7.96
C THR A 115 18.74 -17.06 7.31
N GLY A 116 19.80 -17.79 7.68
CA GLY A 116 21.14 -17.56 7.14
C GLY A 116 21.28 -18.02 5.68
N ASP A 117 22.26 -17.46 5.00
CA ASP A 117 22.63 -17.86 3.66
C ASP A 117 23.10 -19.32 3.64
N VAL A 118 22.79 -20.02 2.55
CA VAL A 118 23.15 -21.42 2.35
C VAL A 118 23.92 -21.56 1.04
N THR A 119 25.11 -22.14 1.09
CA THR A 119 25.90 -22.42 -0.12
C THR A 119 25.61 -23.83 -0.61
N LEU A 120 25.17 -23.95 -1.84
CA LEU A 120 25.04 -25.19 -2.59
C LEU A 120 26.31 -25.40 -3.39
N ASN A 121 27.08 -26.44 -3.04
CA ASN A 121 28.32 -26.76 -3.72
C ASN A 121 28.06 -27.80 -4.82
N PHE A 122 28.08 -27.39 -6.06
CA PHE A 122 27.97 -28.26 -7.22
C PHE A 122 29.37 -28.69 -7.66
N VAL A 123 29.57 -29.97 -7.73
CA VAL A 123 30.85 -30.58 -8.13
C VAL A 123 30.78 -31.01 -9.59
N ASN A 124 31.78 -30.61 -10.36
CA ASN A 124 31.88 -31.00 -11.76
C ASN A 124 32.18 -32.49 -11.88
N GLY A 125 31.51 -33.23 -12.75
CA GLY A 125 31.68 -34.66 -12.97
C GLY A 125 33.05 -35.09 -13.37
N LEU A 126 33.91 -34.17 -13.85
CA LEU A 126 35.33 -34.44 -14.13
C LEU A 126 36.24 -34.47 -12.90
N THR A 127 35.73 -34.05 -11.73
CA THR A 127 36.48 -34.08 -10.46
C THR A 127 36.34 -35.38 -9.69
N GLU A 128 35.70 -36.41 -10.28
CA GLU A 128 35.61 -37.73 -9.62
C GLU A 128 36.98 -38.38 -9.39
N THR A 129 37.06 -39.01 -8.23
CA THR A 129 38.24 -39.64 -7.65
C THR A 129 39.13 -40.37 -8.67
N GLY A 130 40.35 -39.89 -8.81
CA GLY A 130 41.41 -40.51 -9.61
C GLY A 130 41.70 -39.86 -10.97
N LYS A 131 41.04 -38.76 -11.29
CA LYS A 131 41.35 -37.92 -12.48
C LYS A 131 41.92 -36.60 -11.97
N ASP A 132 43.16 -36.28 -12.40
CA ASP A 132 43.82 -35.00 -12.10
C ASP A 132 43.27 -33.79 -12.87
N ILE A 133 42.01 -33.86 -13.30
CA ILE A 133 41.37 -32.74 -13.99
C ILE A 133 40.72 -31.86 -12.94
N ASN A 134 41.28 -30.69 -12.75
CA ASN A 134 40.82 -29.71 -11.79
C ASN A 134 39.72 -28.80 -12.43
N ALA A 135 38.62 -29.43 -12.90
CA ALA A 135 37.50 -28.66 -13.41
C ALA A 135 36.78 -27.96 -12.25
N PRO A 136 36.63 -26.63 -12.30
CA PRO A 136 36.03 -25.87 -11.19
C PRO A 136 34.60 -26.30 -10.93
N GLY A 137 34.24 -26.45 -9.68
CA GLY A 137 32.86 -26.54 -9.22
C GLY A 137 32.12 -25.22 -9.34
N LEU A 138 30.85 -25.23 -9.01
CA LEU A 138 30.03 -24.03 -8.94
C LEU A 138 29.37 -23.91 -7.57
N ASP A 139 29.66 -22.83 -6.89
CA ASP A 139 28.96 -22.47 -5.66
C ASP A 139 27.79 -21.57 -5.99
N VAL A 140 26.60 -21.94 -5.50
CA VAL A 140 25.39 -21.12 -5.56
C VAL A 140 24.99 -20.76 -4.15
N ILE A 141 25.05 -19.49 -3.81
CA ILE A 141 24.65 -18.98 -2.50
C ILE A 141 23.16 -18.66 -2.55
N LEU A 142 22.37 -19.39 -1.78
CA LEU A 142 20.98 -19.08 -1.55
C LEU A 142 20.86 -18.04 -0.44
N GLN A 143 20.30 -16.89 -0.74
CA GLN A 143 20.04 -15.84 0.23
C GLN A 143 18.54 -15.60 0.35
N LYS A 144 18.03 -15.69 1.57
CA LYS A 144 16.67 -15.27 1.86
C LYS A 144 16.58 -13.74 1.76
N GLN A 145 15.75 -13.24 0.85
CA GLN A 145 15.45 -11.80 0.83
C GLN A 145 14.62 -11.41 2.06
N ALA A 146 14.88 -10.23 2.58
CA ALA A 146 14.03 -9.61 3.60
C ALA A 146 12.59 -9.48 3.10
N GLY A 147 11.62 -9.70 3.98
CA GLY A 147 10.21 -9.61 3.65
C GLY A 147 9.82 -8.19 3.25
N LYS A 148 8.85 -8.06 2.35
CA LYS A 148 8.20 -6.77 2.09
C LYS A 148 7.16 -6.51 3.16
N PRO A 149 7.11 -5.31 3.74
CA PRO A 149 5.97 -4.90 4.54
C PRO A 149 4.66 -5.03 3.74
N ARG A 150 3.59 -5.47 4.40
CA ARG A 150 2.25 -5.57 3.85
C ARG A 150 1.29 -4.86 4.76
N LEU A 151 0.38 -4.10 4.16
CA LEU A 151 -0.57 -3.26 4.88
C LEU A 151 -1.97 -3.83 4.78
N SER A 152 -2.69 -3.78 5.90
CA SER A 152 -4.11 -4.10 5.98
C SER A 152 -4.82 -3.06 6.83
N ALA A 153 -6.12 -2.91 6.66
CA ALA A 153 -6.91 -2.11 7.57
C ALA A 153 -6.79 -2.67 9.00
N GLY A 154 -6.62 -1.78 9.96
CA GLY A 154 -6.55 -2.17 11.37
C GLY A 154 -7.88 -2.75 11.83
N THR A 155 -7.83 -3.75 12.70
CA THR A 155 -9.02 -4.41 13.24
C THR A 155 -9.66 -3.62 14.39
N THR A 156 -8.91 -2.70 15.01
CA THR A 156 -9.33 -1.96 16.20
C THR A 156 -9.99 -0.64 15.81
N GLU A 157 -11.25 -0.66 15.37
CA GLU A 157 -12.02 0.56 15.07
C GLU A 157 -12.20 1.49 16.29
N ALA A 158 -12.04 0.96 17.51
CA ALA A 158 -12.13 1.75 18.72
C ALA A 158 -11.12 2.92 18.78
N ASN A 159 -10.01 2.80 18.06
CA ASN A 159 -8.97 3.83 17.99
C ASN A 159 -9.12 4.79 16.80
N TRP A 160 -10.17 4.61 16.00
CA TRP A 160 -10.48 5.55 14.95
C TRP A 160 -11.21 6.74 15.55
N SER A 161 -10.81 7.95 15.17
CA SER A 161 -11.59 9.13 15.52
C SER A 161 -13.01 9.00 15.00
N THR A 162 -13.97 9.49 15.76
CA THR A 162 -15.39 9.29 15.51
C THR A 162 -15.80 9.71 14.09
N PHE A 163 -15.18 10.78 13.57
CA PHE A 163 -15.47 11.30 12.24
C PHE A 163 -14.76 10.53 11.09
N ASN A 164 -13.75 9.71 11.37
CA ASN A 164 -13.14 8.83 10.36
C ASN A 164 -13.86 7.47 10.22
N LYS A 165 -14.76 7.14 11.12
CA LYS A 165 -15.56 5.92 11.03
C LYS A 165 -16.42 5.97 9.77
N GLY A 166 -16.39 4.91 8.98
CA GLY A 166 -17.14 4.82 7.71
C GLY A 166 -16.44 5.41 6.49
N LEU A 167 -15.22 5.96 6.63
CA LEU A 167 -14.38 6.24 5.46
C LEU A 167 -13.85 4.94 4.88
N ASP A 168 -13.53 5.00 3.57
CA ASP A 168 -13.03 3.86 2.82
C ASP A 168 -11.70 3.35 3.42
N LYS A 169 -11.69 2.07 3.80
CA LYS A 169 -10.59 1.39 4.47
C LYS A 169 -10.38 -0.04 3.97
N ASP A 170 -10.93 -0.35 2.79
CA ASP A 170 -11.00 -1.73 2.31
C ASP A 170 -9.71 -2.11 1.59
N PHE A 171 -8.68 -2.40 2.38
CA PHE A 171 -7.42 -2.95 1.88
C PHE A 171 -6.92 -4.09 2.78
N SER A 172 -6.33 -5.09 2.17
CA SER A 172 -5.80 -6.27 2.84
C SER A 172 -4.54 -6.75 2.14
N ASP A 173 -3.50 -7.06 2.92
CA ASP A 173 -2.23 -7.62 2.47
C ASP A 173 -1.61 -6.88 1.26
N ALA A 174 -1.67 -5.56 1.27
CA ALA A 174 -1.27 -4.72 0.17
C ALA A 174 0.18 -4.20 0.31
N ALA A 175 0.94 -4.19 -0.79
CA ALA A 175 2.23 -3.48 -0.86
C ALA A 175 2.04 -1.96 -1.06
N ALA A 176 0.88 -1.55 -1.55
CA ALA A 176 0.45 -0.16 -1.63
C ALA A 176 -1.03 -0.09 -1.27
N ALA A 177 -1.37 0.77 -0.32
CA ALA A 177 -2.73 1.00 0.15
C ALA A 177 -3.09 2.48 0.04
N THR A 178 -4.36 2.77 -0.17
CA THR A 178 -4.90 4.13 -0.15
C THR A 178 -6.02 4.20 0.88
N ILE A 179 -6.01 5.25 1.69
CA ILE A 179 -7.04 5.53 2.69
C ILE A 179 -7.48 6.98 2.58
N THR A 180 -8.66 7.27 3.09
CA THR A 180 -9.15 8.64 3.24
C THR A 180 -9.19 9.01 4.71
N MET A 181 -8.69 10.20 5.05
CA MET A 181 -8.76 10.76 6.40
C MET A 181 -9.23 12.22 6.35
N TYR A 182 -9.87 12.68 7.41
CA TYR A 182 -10.14 14.12 7.55
C TYR A 182 -8.90 14.88 7.98
N LYS A 183 -8.66 16.02 7.32
CA LYS A 183 -7.54 16.92 7.54
C LYS A 183 -7.78 17.82 8.76
N VAL A 184 -7.80 17.23 9.94
CA VAL A 184 -8.00 17.94 11.21
C VAL A 184 -7.15 17.33 12.31
N ALA A 185 -6.79 18.13 13.31
CA ALA A 185 -6.07 17.66 14.48
C ALA A 185 -6.82 16.47 15.12
N ASP A 186 -6.07 15.52 15.64
CA ASP A 186 -6.58 14.29 16.28
C ASP A 186 -7.36 13.33 15.34
N SER A 187 -7.43 13.61 14.04
CA SER A 187 -7.88 12.62 13.05
C SER A 187 -6.95 11.42 13.08
N GLN A 188 -7.48 10.23 13.33
CA GLN A 188 -6.66 9.02 13.45
C GLN A 188 -7.37 7.78 12.93
N ILE A 189 -6.57 6.84 12.47
CA ILE A 189 -6.98 5.50 12.05
C ILE A 189 -5.95 4.47 12.53
N THR A 190 -6.32 3.20 12.46
CA THR A 190 -5.42 2.08 12.74
C THR A 190 -5.11 1.31 11.46
N VAL A 191 -3.83 1.03 11.22
CA VAL A 191 -3.32 0.25 10.11
C VAL A 191 -2.54 -0.92 10.66
N LYS A 192 -2.80 -2.11 10.16
CA LYS A 192 -2.00 -3.29 10.47
C LYS A 192 -0.88 -3.43 9.45
N MET A 193 0.36 -3.64 9.94
CA MET A 193 1.52 -3.92 9.11
C MET A 193 2.10 -5.29 9.45
N THR A 194 2.15 -6.18 8.46
CA THR A 194 2.80 -7.49 8.60
C THR A 194 4.11 -7.51 7.81
N CYS A 195 5.13 -8.08 8.40
CA CYS A 195 6.43 -8.30 7.76
C CYS A 195 7.09 -9.52 8.41
N GLY A 196 7.84 -10.29 7.63
CA GLY A 196 8.57 -11.46 8.15
C GLY A 196 9.72 -11.09 9.11
N GLU A 197 10.19 -9.86 9.03
CA GLU A 197 11.19 -9.24 9.91
C GLU A 197 10.63 -7.94 10.50
N ALA A 198 11.46 -7.26 11.31
CA ALA A 198 11.08 -5.95 11.83
C ALA A 198 10.90 -4.92 10.69
N ALA A 199 9.82 -4.18 10.74
CA ALA A 199 9.53 -3.09 9.83
C ALA A 199 8.97 -1.89 10.60
N ALA A 200 9.12 -0.69 10.05
CA ALA A 200 8.62 0.54 10.64
C ALA A 200 8.16 1.51 9.55
N PHE A 201 7.22 2.38 9.91
CA PHE A 201 6.86 3.51 9.08
C PHE A 201 7.90 4.64 9.21
N GLU A 202 8.19 5.30 8.10
CA GLU A 202 8.93 6.56 8.11
C GLU A 202 8.05 7.67 8.69
N THR A 203 8.71 8.69 9.23
CA THR A 203 8.01 9.91 9.70
C THR A 203 7.50 10.71 8.51
N ALA A 204 6.32 11.28 8.64
CA ALA A 204 5.74 12.20 7.66
C ALA A 204 5.33 13.50 8.37
N ALA A 205 5.54 14.64 7.71
CA ALA A 205 5.18 15.93 8.25
C ALA A 205 3.68 16.00 8.58
N GLY A 206 3.34 16.55 9.72
CA GLY A 206 1.95 16.65 10.19
C GLY A 206 1.32 15.37 10.72
N LEU A 207 2.06 14.24 10.69
CA LEU A 207 1.59 12.96 11.19
C LEU A 207 2.43 12.44 12.36
N THR A 208 1.77 11.74 13.26
CA THR A 208 2.39 10.87 14.25
C THR A 208 1.95 9.43 13.93
N ILE A 209 2.92 8.51 13.83
CA ILE A 209 2.67 7.10 13.56
C ILE A 209 3.31 6.28 14.67
N GLU A 210 2.47 5.63 15.45
CA GLU A 210 2.90 4.91 16.64
C GLU A 210 2.44 3.45 16.61
N LYS A 211 3.34 2.54 16.96
CA LYS A 211 3.02 1.12 17.11
C LYS A 211 2.20 0.90 18.38
N MET A 212 1.13 0.14 18.27
CA MET A 212 0.23 -0.16 19.37
C MET A 212 0.74 -1.34 20.20
N GLY A 213 1.59 -1.04 21.19
CA GLY A 213 2.13 -2.07 22.10
C GLY A 213 2.89 -3.18 21.37
N ALA A 214 2.56 -4.44 21.66
CA ALA A 214 3.20 -5.62 21.07
C ALA A 214 2.47 -6.13 19.81
N THR A 215 1.46 -5.42 19.31
CA THR A 215 0.68 -5.80 18.13
C THR A 215 1.39 -5.41 16.85
N ASP A 216 0.87 -5.86 15.70
CA ASP A 216 1.30 -5.41 14.38
C ASP A 216 0.49 -4.20 13.90
N GLU A 217 -0.28 -3.58 14.78
CA GLU A 217 -1.11 -2.41 14.49
C GLU A 217 -0.38 -1.11 14.84
N TYR A 218 -0.64 -0.10 14.02
CA TYR A 218 -0.10 1.24 14.13
C TYR A 218 -1.24 2.24 14.11
N THR A 219 -1.21 3.21 15.01
CA THR A 219 -2.06 4.39 14.93
C THR A 219 -1.40 5.43 14.04
N VAL A 220 -2.09 5.82 12.96
CA VAL A 220 -1.72 6.96 12.12
C VAL A 220 -2.61 8.13 12.53
N LYS A 221 -2.02 9.21 13.04
CA LYS A 221 -2.71 10.34 13.65
C LYS A 221 -2.22 11.65 13.05
N VAL A 222 -3.14 12.56 12.76
CA VAL A 222 -2.81 13.95 12.43
C VAL A 222 -2.38 14.68 13.68
N SER A 223 -1.11 15.08 13.73
CA SER A 223 -0.52 15.86 14.82
C SER A 223 -0.54 17.38 14.52
N ASP A 224 -0.42 17.74 13.24
CA ASP A 224 -0.46 19.14 12.79
C ASP A 224 -1.06 19.24 11.39
N ALA A 225 -2.34 19.59 11.32
CA ALA A 225 -3.06 19.71 10.05
C ALA A 225 -2.53 20.82 9.13
N SER A 226 -1.84 21.85 9.68
CA SER A 226 -1.28 22.94 8.89
C SER A 226 -0.10 22.51 8.01
N GLN A 227 0.58 21.43 8.35
CA GLN A 227 1.67 20.86 7.56
C GLN A 227 1.18 19.93 6.43
N LEU A 228 -0.11 19.60 6.40
CA LEU A 228 -0.70 18.78 5.35
C LEU A 228 -1.17 19.66 4.20
N THR A 229 -0.24 20.18 3.40
CA THR A 229 -0.53 21.16 2.33
C THR A 229 -1.09 20.51 1.07
N ASP A 230 -0.68 19.29 0.77
CA ASP A 230 -1.07 18.58 -0.43
C ASP A 230 -2.41 17.83 -0.25
N ALA A 231 -3.03 17.45 -1.36
CA ALA A 231 -4.26 16.65 -1.36
C ALA A 231 -4.03 15.22 -0.85
N THR A 232 -2.79 14.76 -0.88
CA THR A 232 -2.38 13.42 -0.42
C THR A 232 -1.06 13.47 0.32
N THR A 233 -0.87 12.54 1.26
CA THR A 233 0.43 12.28 1.90
C THR A 233 0.77 10.80 1.70
N VAL A 234 2.00 10.53 1.29
CA VAL A 234 2.50 9.16 1.16
C VAL A 234 3.39 8.86 2.35
N VAL A 235 3.09 7.79 3.05
CA VAL A 235 3.87 7.26 4.17
C VAL A 235 4.48 5.93 3.72
N THR A 236 5.78 5.79 3.90
CA THR A 236 6.52 4.57 3.51
C THR A 236 6.78 3.72 4.74
N ALA A 237 6.43 2.45 4.66
CA ALA A 237 6.89 1.42 5.60
C ALA A 237 8.11 0.72 5.01
N LYS A 238 9.17 0.57 5.79
CA LYS A 238 10.44 -0.05 5.39
C LYS A 238 10.77 -1.26 6.26
N ASN A 239 11.32 -2.29 5.64
CA ASN A 239 11.95 -3.37 6.37
C ASN A 239 13.25 -2.87 7.02
N SER A 240 13.48 -3.21 8.29
CA SER A 240 14.65 -2.72 9.04
C SER A 240 15.97 -3.36 8.60
N THR A 241 15.94 -4.49 7.90
CA THR A 241 17.15 -5.19 7.41
C THR A 241 17.44 -4.90 5.94
N ASP A 242 16.43 -4.48 5.16
CA ASP A 242 16.58 -4.06 3.76
C ASP A 242 15.62 -2.90 3.46
N GLU A 243 16.13 -1.68 3.51
CA GLU A 243 15.34 -0.46 3.30
C GLU A 243 14.73 -0.33 1.89
N ASN A 244 15.18 -1.15 0.92
CA ASN A 244 14.57 -1.20 -0.42
C ASN A 244 13.28 -2.02 -0.43
N ARG A 245 13.01 -2.78 0.63
CA ARG A 245 11.79 -3.57 0.79
C ARG A 245 10.74 -2.72 1.49
N THR A 246 9.86 -2.12 0.70
CA THR A 246 8.91 -1.10 1.17
C THR A 246 7.47 -1.46 0.87
N ALA A 247 6.56 -0.88 1.66
CA ALA A 247 5.16 -0.70 1.34
C ALA A 247 4.78 0.77 1.49
N THR A 248 3.75 1.21 0.79
CA THR A 248 3.31 2.61 0.81
C THR A 248 1.86 2.74 1.27
N LEU A 249 1.60 3.68 2.15
CA LEU A 249 0.27 4.11 2.56
C LEU A 249 0.03 5.51 2.00
N THR A 250 -0.86 5.64 1.03
CA THR A 250 -1.29 6.94 0.51
C THR A 250 -2.52 7.39 1.28
N ILE A 251 -2.43 8.55 1.92
CA ILE A 251 -3.52 9.17 2.66
C ILE A 251 -4.10 10.28 1.79
N THR A 252 -5.36 10.15 1.41
CA THR A 252 -6.11 11.20 0.74
C THR A 252 -6.82 12.05 1.78
N TRP A 253 -6.61 13.36 1.74
CA TRP A 253 -7.17 14.29 2.72
C TRP A 253 -8.55 14.76 2.28
N LYS A 254 -9.46 14.81 3.24
CA LYS A 254 -10.81 15.32 3.09
C LYS A 254 -11.05 16.45 4.08
N ASP A 255 -11.59 17.55 3.62
CA ASP A 255 -12.00 18.62 4.52
C ASP A 255 -13.23 18.20 5.33
N PRO A 256 -13.22 18.43 6.65
CA PRO A 256 -14.36 18.13 7.52
C PRO A 256 -15.43 19.21 7.47
N ALA A 257 -15.56 19.92 6.36
CA ALA A 257 -16.48 21.02 6.17
C ALA A 257 -17.94 20.60 6.41
N ILE A 258 -18.71 21.48 7.04
CA ILE A 258 -20.15 21.31 7.18
C ILE A 258 -20.79 21.54 5.81
N THR A 259 -21.64 20.62 5.39
CA THR A 259 -22.44 20.75 4.17
C THR A 259 -23.91 20.93 4.53
N VAL A 260 -24.58 21.81 3.83
CA VAL A 260 -26.01 22.07 3.96
C VAL A 260 -26.63 21.94 2.58
N VAL A 261 -27.69 21.15 2.47
CA VAL A 261 -28.36 20.87 1.20
C VAL A 261 -29.87 21.06 1.37
N LEU A 262 -30.47 21.87 0.53
CA LEU A 262 -31.92 21.95 0.46
C LEU A 262 -32.48 20.63 -0.08
N THR A 263 -33.22 19.91 0.77
CA THR A 263 -33.73 18.58 0.43
C THR A 263 -35.14 18.62 -0.11
N ASP A 264 -35.99 19.52 0.42
CA ASP A 264 -37.33 19.79 -0.09
C ASP A 264 -37.60 21.30 -0.06
N ALA A 265 -37.87 21.85 -1.22
CA ALA A 265 -38.08 23.27 -1.46
C ALA A 265 -39.56 23.70 -1.32
N ALA A 266 -40.40 22.91 -0.65
CA ALA A 266 -41.83 23.20 -0.47
C ALA A 266 -42.50 23.55 -1.80
N SER A 267 -42.37 22.69 -2.80
CA SER A 267 -42.96 22.86 -4.14
C SER A 267 -42.50 24.13 -4.90
N GLY A 268 -41.25 24.54 -4.66
CA GLY A 268 -40.64 25.71 -5.34
C GLY A 268 -40.82 27.03 -4.61
N ASN A 269 -41.39 27.02 -3.42
CA ASN A 269 -41.59 28.26 -2.63
C ASN A 269 -40.34 28.66 -1.81
N VAL A 270 -39.25 27.89 -1.92
CA VAL A 270 -37.97 28.21 -1.33
C VAL A 270 -36.91 28.24 -2.43
N THR A 271 -36.11 29.30 -2.49
CA THR A 271 -34.99 29.43 -3.42
C THR A 271 -33.67 29.52 -2.62
N GLU A 272 -32.66 28.81 -3.11
CA GLU A 272 -31.32 28.85 -2.55
C GLU A 272 -30.47 29.86 -3.33
N SER A 273 -29.70 30.65 -2.62
CA SER A 273 -28.66 31.54 -3.14
C SER A 273 -27.47 31.60 -2.18
N ALA A 274 -26.39 32.25 -2.57
CA ALA A 274 -25.23 32.46 -1.73
C ALA A 274 -24.96 33.95 -1.50
N GLU A 275 -24.65 34.34 -0.28
CA GLU A 275 -24.09 35.64 0.10
C GLU A 275 -22.75 35.46 0.80
N GLY A 276 -21.68 35.68 0.05
CA GLY A 276 -20.31 35.30 0.53
C GLY A 276 -20.20 33.79 0.76
N GLU A 277 -19.85 33.38 1.98
CA GLU A 277 -19.77 31.97 2.39
C GLU A 277 -21.08 31.42 2.98
N SER A 278 -22.11 32.29 3.12
CA SER A 278 -23.41 31.94 3.69
C SER A 278 -24.32 31.36 2.62
N ILE A 279 -25.13 30.37 3.00
CA ILE A 279 -26.27 29.90 2.19
C ILE A 279 -27.48 30.69 2.60
N VAL A 280 -28.22 31.25 1.62
CA VAL A 280 -29.45 31.99 1.86
C VAL A 280 -30.63 31.21 1.30
N TYR A 281 -31.56 30.82 2.16
CA TYR A 281 -32.87 30.29 1.78
C TYR A 281 -33.89 31.42 1.81
N THR A 282 -34.31 31.89 0.64
CA THR A 282 -35.38 32.86 0.49
C THR A 282 -36.73 32.13 0.41
N VAL A 283 -37.59 32.40 1.38
CA VAL A 283 -38.85 31.68 1.62
C VAL A 283 -40.03 32.55 1.20
N ASP A 284 -40.84 32.02 0.29
CA ASP A 284 -42.12 32.66 -0.11
C ASP A 284 -43.20 32.33 0.94
N VAL A 285 -43.30 33.20 1.94
CA VAL A 285 -44.14 32.96 3.12
C VAL A 285 -45.63 32.93 2.78
N ASP A 286 -46.06 33.56 1.69
CA ASP A 286 -47.48 33.59 1.28
C ASP A 286 -47.96 32.22 0.77
N ASN A 287 -47.00 31.37 0.35
CA ASN A 287 -47.30 30.09 -0.27
C ASN A 287 -46.88 28.86 0.56
N ILE A 288 -46.15 29.04 1.69
CA ILE A 288 -45.68 27.93 2.51
C ILE A 288 -46.41 27.75 3.84
N SER A 289 -47.50 28.43 4.05
CA SER A 289 -48.22 28.51 5.33
C SER A 289 -48.60 27.14 5.95
N ASN A 290 -48.60 26.06 5.18
CA ASN A 290 -48.87 24.70 5.65
C ASN A 290 -47.95 23.64 5.01
N THR A 291 -46.91 24.06 4.30
CA THR A 291 -45.99 23.15 3.63
C THR A 291 -44.59 23.41 4.16
N PRO A 292 -44.03 22.52 4.99
CA PRO A 292 -42.68 22.71 5.50
C PRO A 292 -41.64 22.61 4.39
N PHE A 293 -40.52 23.30 4.55
CA PHE A 293 -39.34 23.04 3.76
C PHE A 293 -38.28 22.33 4.57
N VAL A 294 -37.45 21.59 3.90
CA VAL A 294 -36.48 20.68 4.53
C VAL A 294 -35.08 20.90 4.00
N PHE A 295 -34.13 21.10 4.89
CA PHE A 295 -32.71 21.05 4.54
C PHE A 295 -31.96 20.05 5.42
N THR A 296 -30.91 19.50 4.86
CA THR A 296 -30.07 18.50 5.52
C THR A 296 -28.70 19.08 5.80
N VAL A 297 -28.24 18.93 7.03
CA VAL A 297 -26.90 19.33 7.46
C VAL A 297 -26.08 18.08 7.75
N THR A 298 -24.90 18.00 7.14
CA THR A 298 -23.94 16.94 7.43
C THR A 298 -22.65 17.57 7.94
N ALA A 299 -22.23 17.18 9.13
CA ALA A 299 -21.00 17.61 9.76
C ALA A 299 -20.17 16.37 10.11
N PRO A 300 -19.08 16.07 9.37
CA PRO A 300 -18.28 14.86 9.63
C PRO A 300 -17.78 14.73 11.07
N GLY A 301 -17.36 15.84 11.68
CA GLY A 301 -16.92 15.90 13.07
C GLY A 301 -18.02 16.30 14.08
N GLY A 302 -19.23 16.52 13.60
CA GLY A 302 -20.31 17.11 14.39
C GLY A 302 -20.33 18.64 14.32
N ALA A 303 -21.52 19.22 14.59
CA ALA A 303 -21.70 20.66 14.70
C ALA A 303 -22.65 20.99 15.83
N SER A 304 -22.55 22.21 16.36
CA SER A 304 -23.54 22.83 17.24
C SER A 304 -24.20 24.01 16.53
N VAL A 305 -25.46 24.28 16.87
CA VAL A 305 -26.22 25.44 16.36
C VAL A 305 -27.18 25.91 17.45
N ASP A 306 -27.35 27.20 17.61
CA ASP A 306 -28.39 27.75 18.47
C ASP A 306 -29.70 27.86 17.67
N PHE A 307 -30.32 26.72 17.48
CA PHE A 307 -31.51 26.60 16.65
C PHE A 307 -32.79 27.05 17.39
N THR A 308 -32.89 26.66 18.64
CA THR A 308 -34.08 26.90 19.46
C THR A 308 -34.31 28.40 19.68
N THR A 309 -33.27 29.15 20.01
CA THR A 309 -33.37 30.60 20.26
C THR A 309 -33.62 31.38 18.94
N ALA A 310 -32.94 30.98 17.88
CA ALA A 310 -33.04 31.69 16.59
C ALA A 310 -34.43 31.57 15.93
N MET A 311 -35.14 30.46 16.21
CA MET A 311 -36.41 30.14 15.54
C MET A 311 -37.66 30.58 16.28
N ALA A 312 -37.54 31.15 17.48
CA ALA A 312 -38.67 31.33 18.40
C ALA A 312 -39.79 32.19 17.88
N ASP A 313 -39.56 33.10 16.95
CA ASP A 313 -40.49 34.15 16.57
C ASP A 313 -41.11 34.03 15.18
N GLN A 314 -40.52 33.33 14.25
CA GLN A 314 -40.93 33.36 12.84
C GLN A 314 -41.18 31.98 12.25
N PHE A 315 -40.33 31.00 12.55
CA PHE A 315 -40.50 29.65 12.07
C PHE A 315 -40.67 28.69 13.24
N LEU A 316 -41.52 27.70 13.06
CA LEU A 316 -41.58 26.55 13.95
C LEU A 316 -40.57 25.52 13.43
N ALA A 317 -39.72 25.07 14.34
CA ALA A 317 -38.77 24.01 14.03
C ALA A 317 -39.37 22.66 14.40
N ALA A 318 -39.58 21.83 13.40
CA ALA A 318 -39.77 20.40 13.65
C ALA A 318 -38.52 19.67 13.21
N ASN A 319 -37.72 19.18 14.16
CA ASN A 319 -36.53 18.41 13.85
C ASN A 319 -36.90 16.91 13.83
N ALA A 320 -37.07 16.36 12.64
CA ALA A 320 -37.47 14.96 12.47
C ALA A 320 -36.34 13.94 12.77
N GLY A 321 -35.10 14.38 12.94
CA GLY A 321 -33.94 13.49 13.10
C GLY A 321 -33.13 13.62 14.39
N ASN A 322 -33.23 14.76 15.10
CA ASN A 322 -32.47 15.02 16.32
C ASN A 322 -33.36 15.56 17.44
N ALA A 323 -33.58 14.79 18.48
CA ALA A 323 -34.38 15.19 19.64
C ALA A 323 -33.81 16.41 20.41
N GLY A 324 -32.64 16.93 20.02
CA GLY A 324 -31.95 18.04 20.68
C GLY A 324 -31.90 19.35 19.93
N GLY A 325 -32.28 19.45 18.66
CA GLY A 325 -32.34 20.68 17.84
C GLY A 325 -31.02 21.41 17.60
N ASP A 326 -30.18 21.49 18.60
CA ASP A 326 -28.99 22.34 18.65
C ASP A 326 -27.68 21.58 18.35
N THR A 327 -27.76 20.31 17.92
CA THR A 327 -26.57 19.51 17.62
C THR A 327 -26.76 18.68 16.36
N VAL A 328 -25.68 18.59 15.56
CA VAL A 328 -25.53 17.64 14.45
C VAL A 328 -24.51 16.58 14.89
N ALA A 329 -24.94 15.34 14.99
CA ALA A 329 -24.05 14.27 15.41
C ALA A 329 -22.98 13.99 14.35
N ALA A 330 -21.75 13.67 14.79
CA ALA A 330 -20.63 13.37 13.92
C ALA A 330 -20.95 12.22 12.93
N GLY A 331 -20.68 12.44 11.66
CA GLY A 331 -20.89 11.46 10.58
C GLY A 331 -22.35 11.12 10.28
N THR A 332 -23.30 11.84 10.87
CA THR A 332 -24.75 11.64 10.65
C THR A 332 -25.36 12.87 10.03
N ALA A 333 -26.25 12.68 9.07
CA ALA A 333 -27.02 13.77 8.51
C ALA A 333 -28.16 14.18 9.47
N ALA A 334 -28.24 15.45 9.81
CA ALA A 334 -29.34 16.03 10.55
C ALA A 334 -30.35 16.69 9.59
N VAL A 335 -31.61 16.35 9.73
CA VAL A 335 -32.68 16.87 8.91
C VAL A 335 -33.43 17.95 9.69
N TYR A 336 -33.50 19.15 9.13
CA TYR A 336 -34.21 20.31 9.69
C TYR A 336 -35.42 20.58 8.85
N THR A 337 -36.59 20.45 9.49
CA THR A 337 -37.88 20.75 8.88
C THR A 337 -38.38 22.07 9.46
N LEU A 338 -38.69 23.03 8.62
CA LEU A 338 -39.11 24.36 9.01
C LEU A 338 -40.52 24.64 8.50
N GLU A 339 -41.40 25.08 9.42
CA GLU A 339 -42.74 25.56 9.13
C GLU A 339 -42.84 27.06 9.50
N LEU A 340 -43.60 27.80 8.73
CA LEU A 340 -43.83 29.22 9.02
C LEU A 340 -44.80 29.36 10.21
N SER A 341 -44.39 30.11 11.25
CA SER A 341 -45.27 30.44 12.38
C SER A 341 -45.88 31.84 12.25
N ASP A 342 -45.16 32.83 11.75
CA ASP A 342 -45.61 34.22 11.60
C ASP A 342 -45.03 34.86 10.34
N GLY A 343 -45.83 34.91 9.26
CA GLY A 343 -45.46 35.51 7.98
C GLY A 343 -45.35 37.03 7.99
N SER A 344 -45.78 37.70 9.06
CA SER A 344 -45.65 39.17 9.20
C SER A 344 -44.23 39.61 9.55
N LYS A 345 -43.39 38.71 10.05
CA LYS A 345 -41.97 38.96 10.39
C LYS A 345 -41.11 38.96 9.14
N THR A 346 -40.25 39.97 8.99
CA THR A 346 -39.41 40.16 7.80
C THR A 346 -37.94 40.16 8.07
N ASP A 347 -37.53 39.95 9.31
CA ASP A 347 -36.10 39.90 9.68
C ASP A 347 -35.46 38.61 9.17
N ASP A 348 -34.19 38.67 8.78
CA ASP A 348 -33.40 37.49 8.49
C ASP A 348 -33.13 36.72 9.78
N ILE A 349 -33.25 35.41 9.71
CA ILE A 349 -32.83 34.52 10.76
C ILE A 349 -31.52 33.91 10.36
N THR A 350 -30.50 34.06 11.20
CA THR A 350 -29.17 33.52 10.95
C THR A 350 -28.90 32.32 11.83
N LEU A 351 -28.65 31.17 11.21
CA LEU A 351 -28.22 29.93 11.86
C LEU A 351 -26.74 29.74 11.58
N VAL A 352 -25.93 29.69 12.64
CA VAL A 352 -24.51 29.39 12.51
C VAL A 352 -24.27 27.95 13.01
N PHE A 353 -23.96 27.07 12.11
CA PHE A 353 -23.53 25.72 12.42
C PHE A 353 -22.03 25.77 12.73
N THR A 354 -21.70 25.73 14.01
CA THR A 354 -20.32 25.76 14.49
C THR A 354 -19.73 24.36 14.47
N ASN A 355 -18.68 24.19 13.70
CA ASN A 355 -17.99 22.90 13.58
C ASN A 355 -17.32 22.52 14.92
N VAL A 356 -17.59 21.33 15.44
CA VAL A 356 -16.96 20.82 16.64
C VAL A 356 -15.47 20.54 16.44
N VAL A 357 -15.08 20.28 15.18
CA VAL A 357 -13.69 20.00 14.82
C VAL A 357 -12.94 21.29 14.54
N THR A 358 -11.89 21.55 15.30
CA THR A 358 -11.02 22.72 15.10
C THR A 358 -10.45 22.73 13.68
N GLY A 359 -10.64 23.81 12.94
CA GLY A 359 -10.19 23.96 11.55
C GLY A 359 -11.18 23.47 10.48
N GLY A 360 -12.33 22.91 10.88
CA GLY A 360 -13.37 22.46 9.95
C GLY A 360 -14.23 23.56 9.31
N GLY A 361 -14.11 24.77 9.82
CA GLY A 361 -14.91 25.91 9.36
C GLY A 361 -16.37 25.84 9.77
N ASP A 362 -16.96 26.97 10.10
CA ASP A 362 -18.39 27.09 10.41
C ASP A 362 -19.20 27.26 9.13
N LYS A 363 -20.51 26.98 9.20
CA LYS A 363 -21.41 27.19 8.06
C LYS A 363 -22.60 28.02 8.50
N THR A 364 -22.82 29.14 7.80
CA THR A 364 -23.95 30.02 8.04
C THR A 364 -25.09 29.77 7.07
N VAL A 365 -26.29 29.63 7.60
CA VAL A 365 -27.54 29.55 6.85
C VAL A 365 -28.39 30.76 7.23
N ILE A 366 -28.84 31.52 6.25
CA ILE A 366 -29.72 32.66 6.43
C ILE A 366 -31.11 32.29 5.88
N LEU A 367 -32.09 32.36 6.73
CA LEU A 367 -33.49 32.21 6.33
C LEU A 367 -34.10 33.62 6.11
N ARG A 368 -34.50 33.90 4.89
CA ARG A 368 -34.99 35.22 4.46
C ARG A 368 -36.41 35.14 4.00
N ASN A 369 -37.26 36.03 4.52
CA ASN A 369 -38.59 36.19 3.99
C ASN A 369 -38.55 36.91 2.62
N LYS A 370 -39.18 36.34 1.60
CA LYS A 370 -39.27 36.92 0.26
C LYS A 370 -39.85 38.35 0.25
N ASN A 371 -40.80 38.63 1.17
CA ASN A 371 -41.43 39.93 1.30
C ASN A 371 -40.58 40.99 2.01
N LYS A 372 -39.34 40.60 2.46
CA LYS A 372 -38.39 41.56 2.98
C LYS A 372 -38.06 42.58 1.90
N SER A 373 -38.47 43.85 2.11
CA SER A 373 -38.06 44.95 1.23
C SER A 373 -36.53 45.00 1.18
N ALA A 374 -35.97 45.02 -0.04
CA ALA A 374 -34.54 45.31 -0.18
C ALA A 374 -34.24 46.60 0.59
N ALA A 375 -33.26 46.57 1.48
CA ALA A 375 -32.83 47.79 2.17
C ALA A 375 -32.45 48.83 1.11
N PRO A 376 -32.83 50.10 1.28
CA PRO A 376 -32.58 51.16 0.32
C PRO A 376 -31.11 51.41 0.07
#